data_aac0a66586195eb1e29880975aeea43a
#
_entry.id   aac0a66586195eb1e29880975aeea43a
#
_cell.length_a   1.000
_cell.length_b   1.000
_cell.length_c   1.000
_cell.angle_alpha   90.00
_cell.angle_beta   90.00
_cell.angle_gamma   90.00
#
_symmetry.space_group_name_H-M   'P 1'
#
loop_
_entity.id
_entity.type
_entity.pdbx_description
1 polymer ?
#
loop_
_entity_poly.entity_id
_entity_poly.type
_entity_poly.pdbx_seq_one_letter_code
_entity_poly.pdbx_strand_id
1 'polypeptide(L)'
;EEPINTDPDFEGDDLPPDNEGPITLHSERILNTYPGLRLNEMSLAIEFGAASSPQVIEDLGSVYIQVGRNSGGHIFKKEVIKDLTKQLASDNRYNPARKYVTKCMASVPPCKYFDRLASTLIGVEEDDRVNPLMPDGQRYADVVLKRFFIGAAARLFRPGIRHDWMPVFIGSQNCGKSSFFSYITPPDYTDDEMYPWATTVQQSIEYLKDRPHALHQGWIVLMDEFERYSKRKYCEELKNLVSVSVDNSARKYENERRFPRSFVLAGATNSRDFLVDPTGNRRFMPILVNGVVAARENPDLRIIDLDRLKLDRDSIWSAAYKAFLDGEPHVFSSYEISCIDETINSFTRDTPVYGAVVEALNRGLRRSDSTSLLRTTRGKRARQCIVLNSLFEEMHVPVDRHSNMNIPVTDVLKQLGFKDDRGILENDSSGRQVRVWILPRN
;
A
#
# COMPACT_ATOMS: atom_id res chain seq x y z
N GLU A 1 23.42 9.28 76.81
CA GLU A 1 24.12 8.28 75.94
C GLU A 1 23.40 6.96 76.04
N GLU A 2 22.50 6.66 75.07
CA GLU A 2 21.91 5.36 74.89
C GLU A 2 22.68 4.63 73.76
N PRO A 3 22.96 3.31 73.92
CA PRO A 3 23.75 2.56 72.94
C PRO A 3 23.00 2.28 71.69
N ILE A 4 23.64 2.50 70.53
CA ILE A 4 23.25 2.12 69.22
C ILE A 4 23.14 0.60 69.16
N ASN A 5 21.97 0.08 68.97
CA ASN A 5 21.69 -1.35 68.75
C ASN A 5 22.24 -1.76 67.37
N THR A 6 23.40 -2.41 67.34
CA THR A 6 23.92 -3.03 66.11
C THR A 6 23.40 -4.45 66.09
N ASP A 7 22.35 -4.70 65.28
CA ASP A 7 21.92 -6.04 64.95
C ASP A 7 22.88 -6.62 63.90
N PRO A 8 23.59 -7.74 64.18
CA PRO A 8 24.65 -8.23 63.28
C PRO A 8 24.16 -9.14 62.14
N ASP A 9 22.88 -9.30 61.95
CA ASP A 9 22.33 -10.25 60.98
C ASP A 9 21.66 -9.60 59.73
N PHE A 10 22.07 -8.38 59.34
CA PHE A 10 21.72 -7.83 58.05
C PHE A 10 22.89 -8.04 57.06
N GLU A 11 23.15 -9.32 56.70
CA GLU A 11 23.75 -9.64 55.39
C GLU A 11 22.68 -9.39 54.31
N GLY A 12 22.25 -8.16 54.19
CA GLY A 12 21.56 -7.66 53.00
C GLY A 12 22.61 -7.54 51.91
N ASP A 13 22.37 -8.17 50.77
CA ASP A 13 23.15 -7.96 49.57
C ASP A 13 23.54 -6.50 49.42
N ASP A 14 24.80 -6.18 49.71
CA ASP A 14 25.45 -4.87 49.54
C ASP A 14 25.61 -4.56 48.03
N LEU A 15 24.49 -4.52 47.33
CA LEU A 15 24.45 -3.87 46.04
C LEU A 15 24.17 -2.39 46.28
N PRO A 16 25.01 -1.51 45.76
CA PRO A 16 24.82 -0.07 45.92
C PRO A 16 23.40 0.32 45.47
N PRO A 17 22.75 1.23 46.20
CA PRO A 17 21.32 1.57 45.99
C PRO A 17 20.97 2.14 44.61
N ASP A 18 21.96 2.42 43.83
CA ASP A 18 21.83 3.06 42.51
C ASP A 18 22.38 2.19 41.41
N ASN A 19 21.62 1.43 40.70
CA ASN A 19 21.94 0.95 39.34
C ASN A 19 23.41 0.65 38.99
N GLU A 20 24.30 0.58 39.96
CA GLU A 20 25.72 0.30 39.78
C GLU A 20 26.05 -1.20 39.78
N GLY A 21 25.01 -2.04 39.82
CA GLY A 21 25.15 -3.48 39.61
C GLY A 21 25.48 -3.81 38.15
N PRO A 22 26.03 -5.01 37.85
CA PRO A 22 26.30 -5.46 36.50
C PRO A 22 25.04 -5.38 35.63
N ILE A 23 25.19 -4.98 34.39
CA ILE A 23 24.09 -4.95 33.38
C ILE A 23 23.35 -6.29 33.31
N THR A 24 24.09 -7.41 33.51
CA THR A 24 23.54 -8.77 33.56
C THR A 24 22.50 -8.93 34.66
N LEU A 25 22.74 -8.41 35.85
CA LEU A 25 21.81 -8.49 36.98
C LEU A 25 20.54 -7.70 36.72
N HIS A 26 20.63 -6.52 36.14
CA HIS A 26 19.45 -5.74 35.74
C HIS A 26 18.66 -6.45 34.64
N SER A 27 19.35 -7.07 33.68
CA SER A 27 18.72 -7.86 32.61
C SER A 27 17.95 -9.06 33.17
N GLU A 28 18.52 -9.81 34.12
CA GLU A 28 17.86 -10.93 34.82
C GLU A 28 16.59 -10.46 35.57
N ARG A 29 16.66 -9.35 36.27
CA ARG A 29 15.53 -8.78 37.01
C ARG A 29 14.40 -8.34 36.07
N ILE A 30 14.75 -7.77 34.93
CA ILE A 30 13.78 -7.40 33.88
C ILE A 30 13.12 -8.67 33.32
N LEU A 31 13.88 -9.69 32.95
CA LEU A 31 13.36 -10.94 32.40
C LEU A 31 12.52 -11.74 33.40
N ASN A 32 12.86 -11.70 34.70
CA ASN A 32 12.05 -12.28 35.76
C ASN A 32 10.73 -11.54 35.96
N THR A 33 10.74 -10.22 35.79
CA THR A 33 9.51 -9.39 35.88
C THR A 33 8.63 -9.54 34.65
N TYR A 34 9.25 -9.68 33.48
CA TYR A 34 8.58 -9.76 32.17
C TYR A 34 9.04 -11.03 31.42
N PRO A 35 8.60 -12.22 31.85
CA PRO A 35 9.02 -13.47 31.23
C PRO A 35 8.58 -13.53 29.76
N GLY A 36 9.48 -13.97 28.88
CA GLY A 36 9.23 -14.01 27.46
C GLY A 36 9.16 -12.65 26.78
N LEU A 37 9.87 -11.65 27.37
CA LEU A 37 10.00 -10.30 26.82
C LEU A 37 10.50 -10.35 25.37
N ARG A 38 9.80 -9.68 24.45
CA ARG A 38 10.09 -9.69 23.01
C ARG A 38 9.54 -8.44 22.31
N LEU A 39 10.11 -8.11 21.18
CA LEU A 39 9.61 -7.06 20.28
C LEU A 39 8.80 -7.71 19.14
N ASN A 40 7.54 -7.33 19.01
CA ASN A 40 6.73 -7.66 17.85
C ASN A 40 7.11 -6.71 16.71
N GLU A 41 7.75 -7.23 15.65
CA GLU A 41 8.22 -6.41 14.51
C GLU A 41 7.07 -5.83 13.67
N MET A 42 5.86 -6.37 13.78
CA MET A 42 4.70 -5.93 13.00
C MET A 42 3.98 -4.75 13.67
N SER A 43 3.73 -4.86 14.99
CA SER A 43 3.07 -3.79 15.77
C SER A 43 4.05 -2.80 16.39
N LEU A 44 5.35 -3.12 16.39
CA LEU A 44 6.43 -2.41 17.13
C LEU A 44 6.17 -2.33 18.63
N ALA A 45 5.32 -3.20 19.16
CA ALA A 45 5.01 -3.31 20.58
C ALA A 45 6.04 -4.20 21.29
N ILE A 46 6.39 -3.84 22.52
CA ILE A 46 7.13 -4.71 23.40
C ILE A 46 6.13 -5.55 24.18
N GLU A 47 6.24 -6.86 24.01
CA GLU A 47 5.34 -7.86 24.57
C GLU A 47 6.06 -8.77 25.55
N PHE A 48 5.30 -9.38 26.46
CA PHE A 48 5.79 -10.41 27.39
C PHE A 48 4.71 -11.47 27.66
N GLY A 49 5.05 -12.52 28.38
CA GLY A 49 4.13 -13.61 28.68
C GLY A 49 4.02 -14.67 27.57
N ALA A 50 3.00 -15.52 27.66
CA ALA A 50 2.80 -16.61 26.73
C ALA A 50 2.59 -16.14 25.28
N ALA A 51 3.11 -16.90 24.32
CA ALA A 51 2.95 -16.57 22.90
C ALA A 51 1.50 -16.64 22.40
N SER A 52 0.65 -17.43 23.08
CA SER A 52 -0.78 -17.56 22.79
C SER A 52 -1.64 -16.43 23.35
N SER A 53 -1.11 -15.69 24.34
CA SER A 53 -1.81 -14.55 24.96
C SER A 53 -0.75 -13.53 25.42
N PRO A 54 -0.17 -12.78 24.46
CA PRO A 54 0.85 -11.79 24.79
C PRO A 54 0.24 -10.59 25.51
N GLN A 55 0.95 -10.08 26.49
CA GLN A 55 0.65 -8.81 27.13
C GLN A 55 1.58 -7.72 26.59
N VAL A 56 1.07 -6.53 26.39
CA VAL A 56 1.83 -5.40 25.88
C VAL A 56 2.31 -4.51 27.04
N ILE A 57 3.55 -4.07 26.99
CA ILE A 57 4.05 -3.02 27.89
C ILE A 57 3.62 -1.67 27.30
N GLU A 58 2.55 -1.10 27.82
CA GLU A 58 1.98 0.17 27.32
C GLU A 58 2.87 1.37 27.65
N ASP A 59 3.42 1.41 28.88
CA ASP A 59 4.30 2.49 29.33
C ASP A 59 5.68 1.97 29.77
N LEU A 60 6.65 2.13 28.89
CA LEU A 60 8.05 1.84 29.18
C LEU A 60 8.62 2.73 30.28
N GLY A 61 8.00 3.88 30.52
CA GLY A 61 8.43 4.81 31.57
C GLY A 61 8.14 4.32 33.00
N SER A 62 7.25 3.33 33.16
CA SER A 62 6.86 2.76 34.45
C SER A 62 7.52 1.40 34.75
N VAL A 63 8.21 0.81 33.77
CA VAL A 63 8.84 -0.53 33.88
C VAL A 63 9.77 -0.61 35.09
N TYR A 64 10.58 0.45 35.37
CA TYR A 64 11.51 0.48 36.50
C TYR A 64 10.81 0.31 37.84
N ILE A 65 9.56 0.77 37.99
CA ILE A 65 8.76 0.62 39.22
C ILE A 65 8.40 -0.85 39.43
N GLN A 66 7.94 -1.54 38.39
CA GLN A 66 7.55 -2.95 38.48
C GLN A 66 8.79 -3.85 38.73
N VAL A 67 9.89 -3.56 38.04
CA VAL A 67 11.17 -4.26 38.30
C VAL A 67 11.64 -4.04 39.73
N GLY A 68 11.55 -2.81 40.26
CA GLY A 68 11.87 -2.50 41.63
C GLY A 68 11.02 -3.26 42.64
N ARG A 69 9.71 -3.28 42.47
CA ARG A 69 8.76 -4.03 43.31
C ARG A 69 9.10 -5.53 43.35
N ASN A 70 9.37 -6.11 42.18
CA ASN A 70 9.69 -7.53 42.07
C ASN A 70 11.12 -7.86 42.49
N SER A 71 11.95 -6.87 42.77
CA SER A 71 13.36 -7.02 43.21
C SER A 71 13.56 -6.60 44.66
N GLY A 72 12.58 -6.78 45.53
CA GLY A 72 12.69 -6.46 46.96
C GLY A 72 12.57 -4.98 47.31
N GLY A 73 11.96 -4.16 46.43
CA GLY A 73 11.76 -2.73 46.68
C GLY A 73 12.90 -1.83 46.27
N HIS A 74 13.88 -2.33 45.52
CA HIS A 74 15.02 -1.54 45.05
C HIS A 74 14.56 -0.41 44.09
N ILE A 75 15.20 0.75 44.19
CA ILE A 75 15.00 1.89 43.31
C ILE A 75 16.06 1.84 42.20
N PHE A 76 15.59 1.81 40.94
CA PHE A 76 16.45 1.78 39.75
C PHE A 76 16.37 3.09 38.97
N LYS A 77 17.43 3.44 38.26
CA LYS A 77 17.41 4.55 37.32
C LYS A 77 16.47 4.22 36.13
N LYS A 78 15.43 5.03 35.97
CA LYS A 78 14.39 4.87 34.96
C LYS A 78 14.95 4.63 33.56
N GLU A 79 15.92 5.45 33.13
CA GLU A 79 16.47 5.39 31.77
C GLU A 79 17.28 4.10 31.53
N VAL A 80 18.01 3.64 32.51
CA VAL A 80 18.81 2.38 32.42
C VAL A 80 17.87 1.19 32.23
N ILE A 81 16.86 1.05 33.09
CA ILE A 81 15.89 -0.06 32.98
C ILE A 81 15.10 0.03 31.69
N LYS A 82 14.67 1.23 31.30
CA LYS A 82 13.94 1.46 30.02
C LYS A 82 14.77 1.05 28.81
N ASP A 83 16.05 1.45 28.75
CA ASP A 83 16.91 1.16 27.60
C ASP A 83 17.30 -0.32 27.56
N LEU A 84 17.58 -0.96 28.72
CA LEU A 84 17.78 -2.39 28.79
C LEU A 84 16.54 -3.18 28.40
N THR A 85 15.36 -2.76 28.82
CA THR A 85 14.10 -3.42 28.41
C THR A 85 13.91 -3.36 26.90
N LYS A 86 14.17 -2.21 26.27
CA LYS A 86 14.13 -2.07 24.80
C LYS A 86 15.16 -2.97 24.12
N GLN A 87 16.39 -3.02 24.65
CA GLN A 87 17.45 -3.85 24.09
C GLN A 87 17.10 -5.33 24.18
N LEU A 88 16.74 -5.83 25.36
CA LEU A 88 16.36 -7.21 25.58
C LEU A 88 15.16 -7.64 24.72
N ALA A 89 14.16 -6.78 24.59
CA ALA A 89 13.04 -7.03 23.68
C ALA A 89 13.49 -7.07 22.22
N SER A 90 14.40 -6.19 21.81
CA SER A 90 14.95 -6.14 20.45
C SER A 90 15.81 -7.36 20.12
N ASP A 91 16.58 -7.86 21.08
CA ASP A 91 17.39 -9.09 20.91
C ASP A 91 16.49 -10.32 20.70
N ASN A 92 15.29 -10.27 21.25
CA ASN A 92 14.27 -11.32 21.13
C ASN A 92 13.10 -10.90 20.22
N ARG A 93 13.43 -10.23 19.13
CA ARG A 93 12.41 -9.77 18.15
C ARG A 93 11.79 -10.92 17.39
N TYR A 94 10.51 -10.79 17.04
CA TYR A 94 9.80 -11.75 16.22
C TYR A 94 8.74 -11.08 15.35
N ASN A 95 8.40 -11.75 14.24
CA ASN A 95 7.27 -11.35 13.40
C ASN A 95 6.22 -12.46 13.41
N PRO A 96 5.02 -12.22 13.97
CA PRO A 96 3.99 -13.26 14.10
C PRO A 96 3.48 -13.74 12.74
N ALA A 97 3.32 -12.86 11.76
CA ALA A 97 2.88 -13.23 10.41
C ALA A 97 3.95 -14.08 9.69
N ARG A 98 5.25 -13.80 9.89
CA ARG A 98 6.33 -14.65 9.37
C ARG A 98 6.27 -16.05 9.95
N LYS A 99 6.06 -16.19 11.27
CA LYS A 99 5.89 -17.50 11.93
C LYS A 99 4.69 -18.26 11.36
N TYR A 100 3.56 -17.55 11.18
CA TYR A 100 2.35 -18.13 10.61
C TYR A 100 2.59 -18.67 9.19
N VAL A 101 3.12 -17.86 8.28
CA VAL A 101 3.36 -18.27 6.89
C VAL A 101 4.35 -19.42 6.81
N THR A 102 5.40 -19.42 7.65
CA THR A 102 6.36 -20.55 7.73
C THR A 102 5.66 -21.83 8.20
N LYS A 103 4.75 -21.73 9.17
CA LYS A 103 3.93 -22.87 9.63
C LYS A 103 3.01 -23.38 8.51
N CYS A 104 2.35 -22.48 7.79
CA CYS A 104 1.48 -22.88 6.65
C CYS A 104 2.27 -23.71 5.63
N MET A 105 3.45 -23.23 5.20
CA MET A 105 4.28 -23.96 4.25
C MET A 105 4.74 -25.33 4.78
N ALA A 106 5.06 -25.43 6.07
CA ALA A 106 5.54 -26.67 6.67
C ALA A 106 4.44 -27.73 6.87
N SER A 107 3.17 -27.30 7.05
CA SER A 107 2.10 -28.15 7.53
C SER A 107 0.92 -28.30 6.58
N VAL A 108 0.80 -27.44 5.57
CA VAL A 108 -0.36 -27.39 4.66
C VAL A 108 0.10 -27.49 3.21
N PRO A 109 -0.49 -28.37 2.37
CA PRO A 109 -0.19 -28.43 0.96
C PRO A 109 -0.50 -27.09 0.26
N PRO A 110 0.28 -26.70 -0.77
CA PRO A 110 0.00 -25.50 -1.55
C PRO A 110 -1.37 -25.54 -2.22
N CYS A 111 -2.01 -24.38 -2.32
CA CYS A 111 -3.33 -24.23 -2.95
C CYS A 111 -3.27 -24.63 -4.43
N LYS A 112 -4.14 -25.58 -4.83
CA LYS A 112 -4.18 -26.13 -6.20
C LYS A 112 -4.65 -25.13 -7.26
N TYR A 113 -5.38 -24.10 -6.88
CA TYR A 113 -5.87 -23.06 -7.77
C TYR A 113 -5.19 -21.70 -7.54
N PHE A 114 -3.97 -21.71 -7.00
CA PHE A 114 -3.21 -20.49 -6.71
C PHE A 114 -3.02 -19.59 -7.95
N ASP A 115 -2.93 -20.19 -9.14
CA ASP A 115 -2.86 -19.47 -10.42
C ASP A 115 -4.22 -18.94 -10.92
N ARG A 116 -5.33 -19.23 -10.24
CA ARG A 116 -6.70 -18.82 -10.59
C ARG A 116 -7.50 -18.34 -9.39
N LEU A 117 -6.83 -17.62 -8.48
CA LEU A 117 -7.44 -17.16 -7.24
C LEU A 117 -8.61 -16.20 -7.47
N ALA A 118 -8.43 -15.23 -8.36
CA ALA A 118 -9.46 -14.24 -8.64
C ALA A 118 -10.68 -14.88 -9.33
N SER A 119 -10.46 -15.69 -10.34
CA SER A 119 -11.52 -16.44 -11.03
C SER A 119 -12.28 -17.37 -10.09
N THR A 120 -11.59 -17.97 -9.10
CA THR A 120 -12.17 -18.97 -8.19
C THR A 120 -12.91 -18.35 -7.02
N LEU A 121 -12.38 -17.28 -6.42
CA LEU A 121 -12.89 -16.72 -5.16
C LEU A 121 -13.70 -15.45 -5.34
N ILE A 122 -13.32 -14.61 -6.31
CA ILE A 122 -13.84 -13.26 -6.48
C ILE A 122 -14.93 -13.22 -7.57
N GLY A 123 -14.82 -14.07 -8.58
CA GLY A 123 -15.63 -13.99 -9.79
C GLY A 123 -15.27 -12.72 -10.57
N VAL A 124 -14.47 -12.90 -11.61
CA VAL A 124 -14.01 -11.82 -12.47
C VAL A 124 -14.70 -11.87 -13.82
N GLU A 125 -14.81 -10.73 -14.49
CA GLU A 125 -15.34 -10.70 -15.84
C GLU A 125 -14.40 -11.38 -16.83
N GLU A 126 -14.95 -12.01 -17.87
CA GLU A 126 -14.20 -12.57 -18.99
C GLU A 126 -13.98 -11.55 -20.11
N ASP A 127 -14.43 -10.30 -19.95
CA ASP A 127 -14.24 -9.21 -20.90
C ASP A 127 -12.77 -8.79 -20.96
N ASP A 128 -12.14 -8.99 -22.12
CA ASP A 128 -10.72 -8.68 -22.34
C ASP A 128 -10.38 -7.18 -22.14
N ARG A 129 -11.35 -6.28 -22.15
CA ARG A 129 -11.11 -4.86 -21.87
C ARG A 129 -10.79 -4.59 -20.41
N VAL A 130 -11.32 -5.39 -19.49
CA VAL A 130 -11.15 -5.22 -18.04
C VAL A 130 -10.38 -6.36 -17.38
N ASN A 131 -10.27 -7.50 -18.07
CA ASN A 131 -9.54 -8.69 -17.60
C ASN A 131 -8.82 -9.39 -18.76
N PRO A 132 -7.85 -8.72 -19.43
CA PRO A 132 -7.16 -9.25 -20.60
C PRO A 132 -6.32 -10.48 -20.25
N LEU A 133 -5.91 -11.21 -21.29
CA LEU A 133 -4.87 -12.22 -21.17
C LEU A 133 -3.50 -11.53 -21.04
N MET A 134 -2.74 -11.95 -20.06
CA MET A 134 -1.36 -11.55 -19.86
C MET A 134 -0.43 -12.29 -20.86
N PRO A 135 0.82 -11.85 -21.07
CA PRO A 135 1.76 -12.50 -21.99
C PRO A 135 2.00 -13.99 -21.73
N ASP A 136 1.78 -14.45 -20.52
CA ASP A 136 1.88 -15.86 -20.09
C ASP A 136 0.58 -16.66 -20.32
N GLY A 137 -0.46 -16.04 -20.88
CA GLY A 137 -1.76 -16.63 -21.14
C GLY A 137 -2.70 -16.72 -19.94
N GLN A 138 -2.31 -16.21 -18.78
CA GLN A 138 -3.18 -16.13 -17.60
C GLN A 138 -4.06 -14.89 -17.66
N ARG A 139 -5.22 -14.92 -16.98
CA ARG A 139 -6.08 -13.72 -16.84
C ARG A 139 -5.45 -12.69 -15.92
N TYR A 140 -5.52 -11.42 -16.29
CA TYR A 140 -4.96 -10.29 -15.57
C TYR A 140 -5.30 -10.30 -14.06
N ALA A 141 -6.58 -10.47 -13.71
CA ALA A 141 -7.01 -10.46 -12.33
C ALA A 141 -6.39 -11.61 -11.49
N ASP A 142 -6.23 -12.80 -12.10
CA ASP A 142 -5.57 -13.94 -11.46
C ASP A 142 -4.08 -13.64 -11.22
N VAL A 143 -3.39 -13.08 -12.22
CA VAL A 143 -1.98 -12.68 -12.09
C VAL A 143 -1.80 -11.60 -11.01
N VAL A 144 -2.66 -10.60 -10.99
CA VAL A 144 -2.63 -9.54 -9.95
C VAL A 144 -2.78 -10.16 -8.56
N LEU A 145 -3.79 -10.99 -8.36
CA LEU A 145 -4.04 -11.55 -7.03
C LEU A 145 -2.93 -12.52 -6.60
N LYS A 146 -2.46 -13.40 -7.49
CA LYS A 146 -1.30 -14.27 -7.25
C LYS A 146 -0.08 -13.46 -6.80
N ARG A 147 0.30 -12.44 -7.57
CA ARG A 147 1.47 -11.59 -7.27
C ARG A 147 1.30 -10.76 -6.00
N PHE A 148 0.07 -10.39 -5.66
CA PHE A 148 -0.20 -9.72 -4.38
C PHE A 148 0.15 -10.62 -3.20
N PHE A 149 -0.26 -11.88 -3.21
CA PHE A 149 0.08 -12.85 -2.17
C PHE A 149 1.58 -13.13 -2.11
N ILE A 150 2.23 -13.32 -3.26
CA ILE A 150 3.68 -13.51 -3.32
C ILE A 150 4.42 -12.27 -2.76
N GLY A 151 3.98 -11.06 -3.13
CA GLY A 151 4.54 -9.80 -2.64
C GLY A 151 4.34 -9.58 -1.15
N ALA A 152 3.18 -9.98 -0.62
CA ALA A 152 2.91 -9.93 0.81
C ALA A 152 3.82 -10.90 1.59
N ALA A 153 4.03 -12.11 1.10
CA ALA A 153 5.02 -13.04 1.66
C ALA A 153 6.44 -12.48 1.52
N ALA A 154 6.82 -11.97 0.34
CA ALA A 154 8.14 -11.41 0.11
C ALA A 154 8.49 -10.29 1.10
N ARG A 155 7.56 -9.38 1.40
CA ARG A 155 7.77 -8.29 2.37
C ARG A 155 7.91 -8.76 3.81
N LEU A 156 7.31 -9.89 4.19
CA LEU A 156 7.54 -10.47 5.52
C LEU A 156 8.97 -10.98 5.68
N PHE A 157 9.51 -11.67 4.65
CA PHE A 157 10.83 -12.31 4.73
C PHE A 157 11.97 -11.39 4.30
N ARG A 158 11.69 -10.39 3.47
CA ARG A 158 12.63 -9.35 3.02
C ARG A 158 11.98 -7.96 3.14
N PRO A 159 11.83 -7.41 4.37
CA PRO A 159 11.28 -6.09 4.57
C PRO A 159 12.00 -5.04 3.71
N GLY A 160 11.22 -4.16 3.07
CA GLY A 160 11.76 -3.17 2.15
C GLY A 160 12.00 -3.67 0.72
N ILE A 161 11.69 -4.93 0.39
CA ILE A 161 11.70 -5.39 -1.00
C ILE A 161 10.71 -4.58 -1.83
N ARG A 162 11.05 -4.34 -3.11
CA ARG A 162 10.19 -3.58 -4.02
C ARG A 162 8.82 -4.25 -4.15
N HIS A 163 7.77 -3.51 -3.86
CA HIS A 163 6.36 -3.84 -4.13
C HIS A 163 5.61 -2.52 -4.25
N ASP A 164 5.71 -1.90 -5.42
CA ASP A 164 5.35 -0.52 -5.73
C ASP A 164 3.96 -0.38 -6.39
N TRP A 165 3.08 -1.31 -6.09
CA TRP A 165 1.72 -1.37 -6.60
C TRP A 165 0.77 -1.99 -5.57
N MET A 166 -0.53 -1.86 -5.79
CA MET A 166 -1.58 -2.42 -4.94
C MET A 166 -2.80 -2.85 -5.78
N PRO A 167 -3.48 -3.95 -5.42
CA PRO A 167 -4.77 -4.30 -6.01
C PRO A 167 -5.85 -3.35 -5.49
N VAL A 168 -6.81 -3.00 -6.34
CA VAL A 168 -8.00 -2.22 -5.97
C VAL A 168 -9.24 -2.98 -6.40
N PHE A 169 -10.00 -3.48 -5.43
CA PHE A 169 -11.25 -4.19 -5.68
C PHE A 169 -12.38 -3.22 -5.93
N ILE A 170 -13.08 -3.40 -7.05
CA ILE A 170 -14.20 -2.58 -7.50
C ILE A 170 -15.44 -3.45 -7.58
N GLY A 171 -16.53 -3.04 -6.98
CA GLY A 171 -17.77 -3.82 -7.03
C GLY A 171 -18.87 -3.20 -6.17
N SER A 172 -20.03 -3.83 -6.19
CA SER A 172 -21.19 -3.39 -5.41
C SER A 172 -20.89 -3.35 -3.91
N GLN A 173 -21.66 -2.57 -3.19
CA GLN A 173 -21.62 -2.59 -1.72
C GLN A 173 -21.98 -3.97 -1.20
N ASN A 174 -21.36 -4.37 -0.10
CA ASN A 174 -21.59 -5.67 0.57
C ASN A 174 -21.21 -6.92 -0.25
N CYS A 175 -20.46 -6.80 -1.35
CA CYS A 175 -19.97 -7.97 -2.07
C CYS A 175 -18.73 -8.65 -1.44
N GLY A 176 -18.26 -8.18 -0.28
CA GLY A 176 -17.18 -8.82 0.50
C GLY A 176 -15.77 -8.31 0.24
N LYS A 177 -15.59 -7.14 -0.46
CA LYS A 177 -14.27 -6.60 -0.80
C LYS A 177 -13.36 -6.37 0.40
N SER A 178 -13.82 -5.62 1.37
CA SER A 178 -13.04 -5.30 2.58
C SER A 178 -12.82 -6.54 3.44
N SER A 179 -13.85 -7.39 3.58
CA SER A 179 -13.77 -8.66 4.30
C SER A 179 -12.75 -9.63 3.69
N PHE A 180 -12.58 -9.64 2.36
CA PHE A 180 -11.56 -10.44 1.69
C PHE A 180 -10.17 -10.12 2.25
N PHE A 181 -9.80 -8.83 2.32
CA PHE A 181 -8.49 -8.42 2.81
C PHE A 181 -8.29 -8.65 4.31
N SER A 182 -9.36 -8.71 5.09
CA SER A 182 -9.29 -9.15 6.49
C SER A 182 -9.08 -10.66 6.59
N TYR A 183 -9.89 -11.44 5.88
CA TYR A 183 -9.96 -12.91 6.01
C TYR A 183 -8.77 -13.65 5.38
N ILE A 184 -7.96 -13.00 4.55
CA ILE A 184 -6.68 -13.56 4.12
C ILE A 184 -5.64 -13.59 5.25
N THR A 185 -5.83 -12.86 6.36
CA THR A 185 -5.03 -13.00 7.57
C THR A 185 -5.72 -13.98 8.54
N PRO A 186 -4.98 -14.65 9.45
CA PRO A 186 -5.62 -15.49 10.45
C PRO A 186 -6.42 -14.63 11.44
N PRO A 187 -7.52 -15.19 12.00
CA PRO A 187 -8.25 -14.54 13.08
C PRO A 187 -7.41 -14.47 14.35
N ASP A 188 -7.87 -13.69 15.31
CA ASP A 188 -7.33 -13.73 16.67
C ASP A 188 -7.60 -15.11 17.30
N TYR A 189 -6.67 -15.60 18.12
CA TYR A 189 -6.85 -16.88 18.82
C TYR A 189 -7.92 -16.83 19.92
N THR A 190 -8.31 -15.62 20.33
CA THR A 190 -9.29 -15.39 21.40
C THR A 190 -10.64 -14.91 20.86
N ASP A 191 -10.68 -14.44 19.61
CA ASP A 191 -11.88 -13.91 18.96
C ASP A 191 -11.80 -14.16 17.45
N ASP A 192 -12.58 -15.12 16.96
CA ASP A 192 -12.61 -15.53 15.55
C ASP A 192 -13.13 -14.44 14.61
N GLU A 193 -13.73 -13.36 15.12
CA GLU A 193 -14.20 -12.22 14.35
C GLU A 193 -13.15 -11.12 14.21
N MET A 194 -12.07 -11.15 15.00
CA MET A 194 -10.96 -10.20 14.94
C MET A 194 -9.83 -10.70 14.05
N TYR A 195 -9.35 -9.82 13.18
CA TYR A 195 -8.24 -10.07 12.24
C TYR A 195 -7.12 -9.02 12.47
N PRO A 196 -6.32 -9.17 13.52
CA PRO A 196 -5.43 -8.11 14.00
C PRO A 196 -4.30 -7.76 13.04
N TRP A 197 -4.02 -8.60 12.04
CA TRP A 197 -2.97 -8.34 11.06
C TRP A 197 -3.48 -7.69 9.77
N ALA A 198 -4.79 -7.48 9.66
CA ALA A 198 -5.41 -6.67 8.63
C ALA A 198 -5.89 -5.36 9.25
N THR A 199 -5.38 -4.24 8.76
CA THR A 199 -5.74 -2.90 9.26
C THR A 199 -6.38 -2.08 8.17
N THR A 200 -7.44 -1.36 8.52
CA THR A 200 -8.07 -0.41 7.61
C THR A 200 -7.58 1.00 7.93
N VAL A 201 -7.08 1.68 6.90
CA VAL A 201 -6.62 3.07 7.01
C VAL A 201 -7.82 3.99 7.19
N GLN A 202 -7.83 4.75 8.28
CA GLN A 202 -8.86 5.76 8.57
C GLN A 202 -8.31 7.19 8.43
N GLN A 203 -7.00 7.34 8.40
CA GLN A 203 -6.29 8.61 8.36
C GLN A 203 -6.27 9.21 6.95
N SER A 204 -6.12 10.54 6.87
CA SER A 204 -5.92 11.23 5.59
C SER A 204 -4.53 10.97 5.00
N ILE A 205 -4.37 11.20 3.70
CA ILE A 205 -3.07 11.06 3.02
C ILE A 205 -2.03 12.02 3.61
N GLU A 206 -2.44 13.24 3.98
CA GLU A 206 -1.55 14.20 4.62
C GLU A 206 -1.02 13.68 5.95
N TYR A 207 -1.89 13.08 6.77
CA TYR A 207 -1.47 12.47 8.02
C TYR A 207 -0.47 11.32 7.80
N LEU A 208 -0.72 10.46 6.82
CA LEU A 208 0.14 9.31 6.50
C LEU A 208 1.50 9.76 5.93
N LYS A 209 1.55 10.87 5.20
CA LYS A 209 2.80 11.47 4.72
C LYS A 209 3.71 11.89 5.87
N ASP A 210 3.14 12.53 6.89
CA ASP A 210 3.89 13.02 8.05
C ASP A 210 4.17 11.91 9.08
N ARG A 211 3.35 10.86 9.08
CA ARG A 211 3.42 9.76 10.04
C ARG A 211 3.29 8.39 9.37
N PRO A 212 4.20 8.02 8.50
CA PRO A 212 4.13 6.76 7.75
C PRO A 212 4.19 5.52 8.66
N HIS A 213 4.73 5.65 9.87
CA HIS A 213 4.74 4.56 10.85
C HIS A 213 3.32 4.09 11.26
N ALA A 214 2.29 4.89 11.04
CA ALA A 214 0.90 4.47 11.27
C ALA A 214 0.46 3.31 10.36
N LEU A 215 1.15 3.10 9.23
CA LEU A 215 0.89 1.97 8.32
C LEU A 215 1.53 0.65 8.79
N HIS A 216 2.52 0.71 9.71
CA HIS A 216 3.24 -0.47 10.20
C HIS A 216 2.47 -1.26 11.28
N GLN A 217 1.17 -1.01 11.45
CA GLN A 217 0.34 -1.70 12.45
C GLN A 217 -0.26 -3.02 11.97
N GLY A 218 -0.15 -3.32 10.67
CA GLY A 218 -0.70 -4.52 10.07
C GLY A 218 0.22 -5.11 9.00
N TRP A 219 -0.11 -6.32 8.56
CA TRP A 219 0.52 -6.97 7.41
C TRP A 219 -0.20 -6.61 6.11
N ILE A 220 -1.54 -6.65 6.14
CA ILE A 220 -2.39 -6.22 5.04
C ILE A 220 -3.03 -4.88 5.44
N VAL A 221 -2.73 -3.84 4.70
CA VAL A 221 -3.19 -2.48 4.98
C VAL A 221 -4.19 -2.06 3.91
N LEU A 222 -5.46 -2.02 4.29
CA LEU A 222 -6.58 -1.73 3.40
C LEU A 222 -6.89 -0.23 3.40
N MET A 223 -6.90 0.36 2.22
CA MET A 223 -7.47 1.68 1.95
C MET A 223 -8.90 1.50 1.45
N ASP A 224 -9.85 1.44 2.38
CA ASP A 224 -11.28 1.32 2.07
C ASP A 224 -11.85 2.67 1.60
N GLU A 225 -12.95 2.62 0.83
CA GLU A 225 -13.48 3.80 0.14
C GLU A 225 -12.36 4.55 -0.63
N PHE A 226 -11.64 3.80 -1.45
CA PHE A 226 -10.39 4.26 -2.09
C PHE A 226 -10.53 5.59 -2.85
N GLU A 227 -11.72 5.94 -3.33
CA GLU A 227 -12.04 7.22 -3.95
C GLU A 227 -11.78 8.44 -3.05
N ARG A 228 -11.72 8.26 -1.74
CA ARG A 228 -11.34 9.34 -0.78
C ARG A 228 -9.89 9.75 -0.95
N TYR A 229 -9.04 8.80 -1.32
CA TYR A 229 -7.59 8.96 -1.46
C TYR A 229 -7.17 9.33 -2.89
N SER A 230 -7.94 8.93 -3.90
CA SER A 230 -7.63 9.13 -5.31
C SER A 230 -8.05 10.50 -5.86
N LYS A 231 -8.43 11.46 -5.00
CA LYS A 231 -8.73 12.84 -5.42
C LYS A 231 -7.50 13.49 -6.05
N ARG A 232 -7.71 14.32 -7.10
CA ARG A 232 -6.64 15.00 -7.84
C ARG A 232 -5.60 15.68 -6.94
N LYS A 233 -6.05 16.28 -5.83
CA LYS A 233 -5.20 16.93 -4.84
C LYS A 233 -4.17 15.99 -4.19
N TYR A 234 -4.48 14.70 -4.10
CA TYR A 234 -3.69 13.72 -3.36
C TYR A 234 -3.01 12.67 -4.25
N CYS A 235 -3.20 12.75 -5.57
CA CYS A 235 -2.71 11.71 -6.49
C CYS A 235 -1.20 11.49 -6.39
N GLU A 236 -0.40 12.55 -6.32
CA GLU A 236 1.06 12.43 -6.24
C GLU A 236 1.51 11.85 -4.89
N GLU A 237 0.92 12.31 -3.78
CA GLU A 237 1.19 11.78 -2.45
C GLU A 237 0.79 10.31 -2.35
N LEU A 238 -0.35 9.92 -2.92
CA LEU A 238 -0.81 8.53 -2.95
C LEU A 238 0.13 7.64 -3.78
N LYS A 239 0.56 8.10 -4.96
CA LYS A 239 1.52 7.39 -5.80
C LYS A 239 2.85 7.21 -5.08
N ASN A 240 3.33 8.24 -4.40
CA ASN A 240 4.53 8.17 -3.58
C ASN A 240 4.36 7.19 -2.42
N LEU A 241 3.22 7.26 -1.70
CA LEU A 241 2.91 6.35 -0.61
C LEU A 241 2.97 4.88 -1.06
N VAL A 242 2.40 4.54 -2.22
CA VAL A 242 2.43 3.17 -2.75
C VAL A 242 3.84 2.74 -3.16
N SER A 243 4.65 3.65 -3.70
CA SER A 243 5.97 3.32 -4.28
C SER A 243 7.09 3.15 -3.24
N VAL A 244 6.95 3.73 -2.05
CA VAL A 244 7.98 3.69 -1.02
C VAL A 244 8.15 2.26 -0.47
N SER A 245 9.40 1.85 -0.34
CA SER A 245 9.79 0.56 0.25
C SER A 245 10.32 0.69 1.69
N VAL A 246 10.81 1.86 2.06
CA VAL A 246 11.37 2.15 3.39
C VAL A 246 10.83 3.50 3.84
N ASP A 247 10.10 3.51 4.93
CA ASP A 247 9.58 4.74 5.53
C ASP A 247 10.65 5.36 6.44
N ASN A 248 10.74 6.69 6.40
CA ASN A 248 11.57 7.45 7.34
C ASN A 248 10.63 8.14 8.33
N SER A 249 10.89 7.99 9.61
CA SER A 249 10.13 8.66 10.65
C SER A 249 11.06 9.14 11.75
N ALA A 250 10.95 10.42 12.07
CA ALA A 250 11.55 11.01 13.26
C ALA A 250 10.45 11.19 14.32
N ARG A 251 10.56 10.52 15.47
CA ARG A 251 9.76 10.90 16.64
C ARG A 251 10.34 12.19 17.21
N LYS A 252 9.46 13.03 17.77
CA LYS A 252 9.87 14.27 18.41
C LYS A 252 10.99 13.96 19.45
N TYR A 253 12.18 14.56 19.26
CA TYR A 253 13.40 14.34 20.07
C TYR A 253 14.11 12.97 19.90
N GLU A 254 13.82 12.20 18.84
CA GLU A 254 14.59 11.01 18.47
C GLU A 254 15.25 11.21 17.10
N ASN A 255 16.34 10.48 16.85
CA ASN A 255 16.98 10.46 15.54
C ASN A 255 16.03 9.84 14.50
N GLU A 256 16.13 10.29 13.26
CA GLU A 256 15.41 9.70 12.14
C GLU A 256 15.72 8.21 12.02
N ARG A 257 14.67 7.39 12.04
CA ARG A 257 14.79 5.94 11.89
C ARG A 257 14.18 5.50 10.58
N ARG A 258 14.83 4.53 9.96
CA ARG A 258 14.37 3.87 8.74
C ARG A 258 13.57 2.63 9.10
N PHE A 259 12.37 2.53 8.56
CA PHE A 259 11.45 1.42 8.74
C PHE A 259 11.19 0.72 7.41
N PRO A 260 11.92 -0.37 7.09
CA PRO A 260 11.61 -1.18 5.91
C PRO A 260 10.19 -1.73 6.00
N ARG A 261 9.40 -1.57 4.96
CA ARG A 261 8.01 -2.03 4.95
C ARG A 261 7.92 -3.55 4.91
N SER A 262 7.24 -4.12 5.89
CA SER A 262 6.87 -5.54 5.95
C SER A 262 5.40 -5.78 5.57
N PHE A 263 4.64 -4.71 5.26
CA PHE A 263 3.23 -4.74 4.88
C PHE A 263 3.03 -4.50 3.39
N VAL A 264 1.85 -4.86 2.90
CA VAL A 264 1.36 -4.52 1.55
C VAL A 264 0.07 -3.71 1.64
N LEU A 265 -0.14 -2.85 0.63
CA LEU A 265 -1.34 -2.03 0.50
C LEU A 265 -2.37 -2.73 -0.39
N ALA A 266 -3.65 -2.55 -0.07
CA ALA A 266 -4.78 -2.93 -0.90
C ALA A 266 -5.84 -1.84 -0.89
N GLY A 267 -6.69 -1.78 -1.89
CA GLY A 267 -7.78 -0.81 -1.99
C GLY A 267 -9.14 -1.48 -2.23
N ALA A 268 -10.20 -0.85 -1.77
CA ALA A 268 -11.57 -1.22 -2.08
C ALA A 268 -12.39 0.02 -2.39
N THR A 269 -13.23 -0.05 -3.43
CA THR A 269 -14.12 1.04 -3.84
C THR A 269 -15.40 0.51 -4.48
N ASN A 270 -16.46 1.32 -4.43
CA ASN A 270 -17.70 1.06 -5.17
C ASN A 270 -17.73 1.82 -6.52
N SER A 271 -16.80 2.76 -6.71
CA SER A 271 -16.73 3.58 -7.92
C SER A 271 -15.86 2.91 -8.98
N ARG A 272 -16.41 2.69 -10.18
CA ARG A 272 -15.63 2.18 -11.31
C ARG A 272 -14.57 3.20 -11.74
N ASP A 273 -14.95 4.46 -11.79
CA ASP A 273 -14.10 5.57 -12.25
C ASP A 273 -13.39 6.23 -11.05
N PHE A 274 -12.52 5.47 -10.40
CA PHE A 274 -11.85 5.91 -9.17
C PHE A 274 -10.50 6.59 -9.44
N LEU A 275 -9.86 6.34 -10.57
CA LEU A 275 -8.62 6.99 -10.98
C LEU A 275 -8.92 8.37 -11.57
N VAL A 276 -8.20 9.39 -11.12
CA VAL A 276 -8.43 10.78 -11.53
C VAL A 276 -7.31 11.33 -12.42
N ASP A 277 -6.11 10.78 -12.27
CA ASP A 277 -4.93 11.19 -13.01
C ASP A 277 -4.39 9.97 -13.80
N PRO A 278 -4.36 10.05 -15.13
CA PRO A 278 -3.92 8.94 -15.97
C PRO A 278 -2.41 8.66 -15.89
N THR A 279 -1.64 9.62 -15.34
CA THR A 279 -0.19 9.44 -15.23
C THR A 279 0.16 8.59 -14.02
N GLY A 280 0.91 7.50 -14.23
CA GLY A 280 1.41 6.66 -13.14
C GLY A 280 0.38 5.71 -12.51
N ASN A 281 -0.76 5.47 -13.18
CA ASN A 281 -1.81 4.54 -12.76
C ASN A 281 -1.33 3.08 -12.64
N ARG A 282 -0.18 2.73 -13.22
CA ARG A 282 0.46 1.41 -13.10
C ARG A 282 0.69 0.92 -11.66
N ARG A 283 0.47 1.77 -10.66
CA ARG A 283 0.55 1.42 -9.24
C ARG A 283 -0.75 0.85 -8.70
N PHE A 284 -1.84 1.06 -9.40
CA PHE A 284 -3.17 0.64 -9.00
C PHE A 284 -3.66 -0.42 -9.97
N MET A 285 -3.87 -1.65 -9.46
CA MET A 285 -4.31 -2.79 -10.26
C MET A 285 -5.79 -3.04 -10.00
N PRO A 286 -6.69 -2.46 -10.85
CA PRO A 286 -8.13 -2.59 -10.66
C PRO A 286 -8.60 -4.02 -10.95
N ILE A 287 -9.44 -4.56 -10.07
CA ILE A 287 -10.10 -5.85 -10.25
C ILE A 287 -11.60 -5.65 -10.05
N LEU A 288 -12.41 -5.92 -11.09
CA LEU A 288 -13.87 -5.94 -10.99
C LEU A 288 -14.32 -7.21 -10.28
N VAL A 289 -15.06 -7.03 -9.19
CA VAL A 289 -15.60 -8.11 -8.37
C VAL A 289 -17.04 -8.38 -8.79
N ASN A 290 -17.29 -9.53 -9.42
CA ASN A 290 -18.62 -9.95 -9.85
C ASN A 290 -19.28 -10.95 -8.88
N GLY A 291 -18.49 -11.54 -7.97
CA GLY A 291 -18.92 -12.57 -7.04
C GLY A 291 -19.13 -13.94 -7.68
N VAL A 292 -18.93 -14.97 -6.92
CA VAL A 292 -19.09 -16.38 -7.35
C VAL A 292 -20.21 -17.09 -6.64
N VAL A 293 -20.62 -16.61 -5.46
CA VAL A 293 -21.73 -17.21 -4.67
C VAL A 293 -22.84 -16.18 -4.46
N ALA A 294 -24.06 -16.66 -4.25
CA ALA A 294 -25.19 -15.80 -3.89
C ALA A 294 -25.08 -15.40 -2.40
N ALA A 295 -25.41 -14.15 -2.09
CA ALA A 295 -25.48 -13.69 -0.71
C ALA A 295 -26.65 -14.35 0.02
N ARG A 296 -26.48 -14.72 1.30
CA ARG A 296 -27.51 -15.42 2.09
C ARG A 296 -28.80 -14.61 2.23
N GLU A 297 -28.67 -13.29 2.43
CA GLU A 297 -29.78 -12.37 2.66
C GLU A 297 -30.37 -11.79 1.37
N ASN A 298 -29.62 -11.89 0.27
CA ASN A 298 -30.06 -11.41 -1.05
C ASN A 298 -29.50 -12.32 -2.16
N PRO A 299 -30.25 -13.33 -2.61
CA PRO A 299 -29.81 -14.28 -3.63
C PRO A 299 -29.44 -13.64 -4.99
N ASP A 300 -29.96 -12.46 -5.29
CA ASP A 300 -29.65 -11.72 -6.53
C ASP A 300 -28.28 -11.04 -6.45
N LEU A 301 -27.74 -10.85 -5.25
CA LEU A 301 -26.42 -10.30 -5.03
C LEU A 301 -25.33 -11.38 -5.09
N ARG A 302 -24.47 -11.27 -6.07
CA ARG A 302 -23.27 -12.13 -6.13
C ARG A 302 -22.16 -11.53 -5.28
N ILE A 303 -21.52 -12.40 -4.46
CA ILE A 303 -20.47 -12.01 -3.52
C ILE A 303 -19.22 -12.89 -3.67
N ILE A 304 -18.12 -12.42 -3.10
CA ILE A 304 -16.87 -13.18 -2.94
C ILE A 304 -17.14 -14.43 -2.08
N ASP A 305 -16.55 -15.56 -2.44
CA ASP A 305 -16.64 -16.80 -1.62
C ASP A 305 -15.70 -16.70 -0.41
N LEU A 306 -16.17 -15.99 0.61
CA LEU A 306 -15.41 -15.75 1.83
C LEU A 306 -15.29 -17.01 2.70
N ASP A 307 -16.26 -17.92 2.64
CA ASP A 307 -16.22 -19.17 3.40
C ASP A 307 -15.10 -20.07 2.84
N ARG A 308 -15.01 -20.20 1.54
CA ARG A 308 -13.92 -20.91 0.88
C ARG A 308 -12.57 -20.25 1.13
N LEU A 309 -12.50 -18.91 1.06
CA LEU A 309 -11.28 -18.18 1.39
C LEU A 309 -10.77 -18.51 2.79
N LYS A 310 -11.64 -18.54 3.80
CA LYS A 310 -11.27 -18.90 5.18
C LYS A 310 -10.73 -20.32 5.28
N LEU A 311 -11.36 -21.28 4.58
CA LEU A 311 -10.93 -22.68 4.57
C LEU A 311 -9.58 -22.87 3.88
N ASP A 312 -9.35 -22.19 2.77
CA ASP A 312 -8.17 -22.39 1.93
C ASP A 312 -7.03 -21.41 2.24
N ARG A 313 -7.23 -20.46 3.17
CA ARG A 313 -6.27 -19.40 3.53
C ARG A 313 -4.86 -19.93 3.77
N ASP A 314 -4.74 -20.96 4.60
CA ASP A 314 -3.42 -21.50 4.97
C ASP A 314 -2.74 -22.16 3.76
N SER A 315 -3.51 -22.83 2.89
CA SER A 315 -2.99 -23.40 1.64
C SER A 315 -2.57 -22.32 0.62
N ILE A 316 -3.30 -21.20 0.58
CA ILE A 316 -2.95 -20.03 -0.25
C ILE A 316 -1.62 -19.43 0.23
N TRP A 317 -1.42 -19.24 1.54
CA TRP A 317 -0.16 -18.73 2.07
C TRP A 317 0.99 -19.72 1.91
N SER A 318 0.73 -21.02 2.02
CA SER A 318 1.71 -22.07 1.68
C SER A 318 2.18 -21.95 0.24
N ALA A 319 1.25 -21.79 -0.72
CA ALA A 319 1.56 -21.60 -2.14
C ALA A 319 2.33 -20.29 -2.39
N ALA A 320 1.89 -19.17 -1.77
CA ALA A 320 2.51 -17.87 -1.94
C ALA A 320 3.96 -17.85 -1.45
N TYR A 321 4.24 -18.45 -0.29
CA TYR A 321 5.59 -18.50 0.23
C TYR A 321 6.49 -19.43 -0.58
N LYS A 322 5.95 -20.57 -1.02
CA LYS A 322 6.67 -21.47 -1.94
C LYS A 322 7.03 -20.74 -3.24
N ALA A 323 6.08 -20.05 -3.88
CA ALA A 323 6.31 -19.28 -5.10
C ALA A 323 7.38 -18.19 -4.91
N PHE A 324 7.38 -17.51 -3.75
CA PHE A 324 8.43 -16.55 -3.39
C PHE A 324 9.82 -17.21 -3.30
N LEU A 325 9.93 -18.39 -2.68
CA LEU A 325 11.20 -19.13 -2.56
C LEU A 325 11.67 -19.65 -3.92
N ASP A 326 10.74 -20.04 -4.79
CA ASP A 326 11.02 -20.49 -6.15
C ASP A 326 11.40 -19.31 -7.08
N GLY A 327 11.32 -18.06 -6.60
CA GLY A 327 11.70 -16.87 -7.35
C GLY A 327 10.63 -16.36 -8.31
N GLU A 328 9.36 -16.77 -8.15
CA GLU A 328 8.27 -16.24 -8.97
C GLU A 328 8.09 -14.72 -8.82
N PRO A 329 7.73 -14.02 -9.89
CA PRO A 329 7.64 -12.57 -9.88
C PRO A 329 6.48 -12.10 -9.01
N HIS A 330 6.73 -11.07 -8.20
CA HIS A 330 5.73 -10.36 -7.39
C HIS A 330 5.57 -8.88 -7.79
N VAL A 331 6.31 -8.45 -8.82
CA VAL A 331 6.21 -7.13 -9.44
C VAL A 331 5.96 -7.29 -10.94
N PHE A 332 5.42 -6.26 -11.56
CA PHE A 332 5.18 -6.24 -13.00
C PHE A 332 6.38 -5.66 -13.73
N SER A 333 6.76 -6.26 -14.84
CA SER A 333 7.74 -5.72 -15.78
C SER A 333 7.14 -4.56 -16.59
N SER A 334 7.97 -3.73 -17.20
CA SER A 334 7.50 -2.65 -18.07
C SER A 334 6.70 -3.16 -19.27
N TYR A 335 7.05 -4.33 -19.79
CA TYR A 335 6.32 -4.96 -20.88
C TYR A 335 4.91 -5.39 -20.46
N GLU A 336 4.79 -6.08 -19.32
CA GLU A 336 3.48 -6.49 -18.79
C GLU A 336 2.59 -5.27 -18.48
N ILE A 337 3.17 -4.20 -17.91
CA ILE A 337 2.45 -2.94 -17.69
C ILE A 337 1.93 -2.37 -19.02
N SER A 338 2.74 -2.39 -20.09
CA SER A 338 2.28 -1.90 -21.39
C SER A 338 1.13 -2.72 -21.98
N CYS A 339 1.07 -4.02 -21.67
CA CYS A 339 -0.03 -4.88 -22.11
C CYS A 339 -1.36 -4.61 -21.40
N ILE A 340 -1.31 -4.07 -20.18
CA ILE A 340 -2.51 -3.81 -19.34
C ILE A 340 -2.82 -2.31 -19.19
N ASP A 341 -2.07 -1.44 -19.86
CA ASP A 341 -2.23 0.01 -19.71
C ASP A 341 -3.62 0.49 -20.14
N GLU A 342 -4.17 -0.04 -21.22
CA GLU A 342 -5.54 0.26 -21.66
C GLU A 342 -6.58 -0.19 -20.62
N THR A 343 -6.39 -1.37 -20.04
CA THR A 343 -7.24 -1.88 -18.96
C THR A 343 -7.23 -0.96 -17.76
N ILE A 344 -6.03 -0.60 -17.26
CA ILE A 344 -5.91 0.29 -16.10
C ILE A 344 -6.55 1.65 -16.40
N ASN A 345 -6.30 2.20 -17.59
CA ASN A 345 -6.82 3.51 -17.97
C ASN A 345 -8.33 3.51 -18.20
N SER A 346 -8.96 2.35 -18.48
CA SER A 346 -10.42 2.24 -18.57
C SER A 346 -11.16 2.55 -17.26
N PHE A 347 -10.46 2.56 -16.12
CA PHE A 347 -10.97 2.94 -14.80
C PHE A 347 -10.64 4.39 -14.42
N THR A 348 -10.12 5.17 -15.37
CA THR A 348 -9.89 6.60 -15.15
C THR A 348 -11.19 7.35 -15.41
N ARG A 349 -11.52 8.25 -14.47
CA ARG A 349 -12.73 9.08 -14.59
C ARG A 349 -12.64 9.93 -15.86
N ASP A 350 -13.56 9.72 -16.78
CA ASP A 350 -13.77 10.64 -17.89
C ASP A 350 -14.14 12.02 -17.33
N THR A 351 -13.18 12.94 -17.35
CA THR A 351 -13.52 14.33 -17.05
C THR A 351 -14.31 14.86 -18.24
N PRO A 352 -15.33 15.72 -18.03
CA PRO A 352 -16.03 16.38 -19.15
C PRO A 352 -15.06 17.04 -20.13
N VAL A 353 -13.86 17.42 -19.64
CA VAL A 353 -12.77 17.96 -20.45
C VAL A 353 -12.16 16.90 -21.36
N TYR A 354 -11.98 15.65 -20.90
CA TYR A 354 -11.41 14.59 -21.73
C TYR A 354 -12.30 14.29 -22.92
N GLY A 355 -13.60 14.04 -22.69
CA GLY A 355 -14.56 13.81 -23.76
C GLY A 355 -14.62 14.97 -24.74
N ALA A 356 -14.68 16.21 -24.26
CA ALA A 356 -14.69 17.41 -25.08
C ALA A 356 -13.42 17.57 -25.93
N VAL A 357 -12.24 17.29 -25.37
CA VAL A 357 -10.95 17.33 -26.09
C VAL A 357 -10.92 16.26 -27.19
N VAL A 358 -11.25 15.02 -26.85
CA VAL A 358 -11.25 13.91 -27.82
C VAL A 358 -12.25 14.17 -28.98
N GLU A 359 -13.43 14.67 -28.66
CA GLU A 359 -14.43 15.03 -29.69
C GLU A 359 -13.95 16.17 -30.57
N ALA A 360 -13.39 17.23 -30.00
CA ALA A 360 -12.82 18.35 -30.74
C ALA A 360 -11.64 17.91 -31.63
N LEU A 361 -10.73 17.06 -31.11
CA LEU A 361 -9.65 16.50 -31.90
C LEU A 361 -10.18 15.65 -33.07
N ASN A 362 -11.14 14.76 -32.81
CA ASN A 362 -11.74 13.91 -33.84
C ASN A 362 -12.43 14.73 -34.96
N ARG A 363 -13.12 15.83 -34.60
CA ARG A 363 -13.71 16.75 -35.58
C ARG A 363 -12.64 17.53 -36.32
N GLY A 364 -11.74 18.17 -35.59
CA GLY A 364 -10.79 19.15 -36.14
C GLY A 364 -9.63 18.53 -36.92
N LEU A 365 -9.16 17.34 -36.56
CA LEU A 365 -8.08 16.65 -37.29
C LEU A 365 -8.54 15.97 -38.57
N ARG A 366 -9.85 15.62 -38.69
CA ARG A 366 -10.41 15.02 -39.92
C ARG A 366 -10.68 16.01 -41.01
N ARG A 367 -10.70 17.32 -40.73
CA ARG A 367 -10.90 18.35 -41.73
C ARG A 367 -9.63 18.57 -42.54
N SER A 368 -9.77 18.65 -43.84
CA SER A 368 -8.65 18.91 -44.78
C SER A 368 -8.63 20.36 -45.29
N ASP A 369 -9.54 21.19 -44.81
CA ASP A 369 -9.67 22.60 -45.21
C ASP A 369 -8.93 23.53 -44.22
N SER A 370 -9.08 24.85 -44.46
CA SER A 370 -8.48 25.90 -43.60
C SER A 370 -8.95 25.90 -42.17
N THR A 371 -10.04 25.17 -41.84
CA THR A 371 -10.58 25.01 -40.47
C THR A 371 -10.02 23.81 -39.74
N SER A 372 -9.13 23.01 -40.37
CA SER A 372 -8.43 21.90 -39.72
C SER A 372 -7.63 22.36 -38.49
N LEU A 373 -7.62 21.57 -37.41
CA LEU A 373 -6.74 21.80 -36.26
C LEU A 373 -5.28 21.52 -36.59
N LEU A 374 -5.02 20.76 -37.67
CA LEU A 374 -3.67 20.33 -38.02
C LEU A 374 -2.89 21.53 -38.57
N ARG A 375 -1.69 21.74 -38.00
CA ARG A 375 -0.70 22.73 -38.42
C ARG A 375 0.62 22.04 -38.65
N THR A 376 1.50 22.68 -39.43
CA THR A 376 2.86 22.22 -39.68
C THR A 376 3.86 23.26 -39.14
N THR A 377 4.91 22.80 -38.47
CA THR A 377 5.99 23.65 -38.05
C THR A 377 6.96 23.92 -39.23
N ARG A 378 7.52 25.16 -39.34
CA ARG A 378 8.52 25.51 -40.36
C ARG A 378 9.88 24.92 -40.05
N GLY A 379 10.64 24.48 -41.06
CA GLY A 379 12.03 24.08 -40.94
C GLY A 379 12.36 22.72 -41.53
N LYS A 380 13.67 22.34 -41.49
CA LYS A 380 14.17 21.06 -42.04
C LYS A 380 13.56 19.80 -41.41
N ARG A 381 12.94 19.93 -40.23
CA ARG A 381 12.24 18.87 -39.52
C ARG A 381 10.81 19.33 -39.21
N ALA A 382 10.06 19.69 -40.27
CA ALA A 382 8.66 20.04 -40.16
C ALA A 382 7.87 18.90 -39.47
N ARG A 383 7.03 19.26 -38.48
CA ARG A 383 6.23 18.30 -37.70
C ARG A 383 4.76 18.74 -37.69
N GLN A 384 3.87 17.76 -37.75
CA GLN A 384 2.45 18.02 -37.56
C GLN A 384 2.17 18.32 -36.08
N CYS A 385 1.41 19.36 -35.83
CA CYS A 385 1.11 19.85 -34.49
C CYS A 385 -0.27 20.50 -34.42
N ILE A 386 -0.75 20.72 -33.23
CA ILE A 386 -1.93 21.55 -32.94
C ILE A 386 -1.52 22.74 -32.05
N VAL A 387 -2.29 23.80 -32.11
CA VAL A 387 -2.15 24.97 -31.22
C VAL A 387 -3.31 24.96 -30.24
N LEU A 388 -3.02 25.21 -28.97
CA LEU A 388 -3.99 25.10 -27.88
C LEU A 388 -5.22 26.04 -28.07
N ASN A 389 -4.98 27.26 -28.54
CA ASN A 389 -6.06 28.21 -28.80
C ASN A 389 -7.03 27.70 -29.86
N SER A 390 -6.51 27.11 -30.96
CA SER A 390 -7.38 26.51 -31.98
C SER A 390 -8.18 25.33 -31.46
N LEU A 391 -7.60 24.56 -30.52
CA LEU A 391 -8.32 23.49 -29.84
C LEU A 391 -9.44 24.04 -28.93
N PHE A 392 -9.18 25.12 -28.20
CA PHE A 392 -10.20 25.79 -27.39
C PHE A 392 -11.35 26.34 -28.25
N GLU A 393 -11.06 26.90 -29.41
CA GLU A 393 -12.06 27.35 -30.39
C GLU A 393 -12.92 26.18 -30.85
N GLU A 394 -12.28 25.04 -31.20
CA GLU A 394 -13.01 23.84 -31.62
C GLU A 394 -13.86 23.22 -30.49
N MET A 395 -13.42 23.37 -29.25
CA MET A 395 -14.16 22.97 -28.05
C MET A 395 -15.25 23.97 -27.64
N HIS A 396 -15.40 25.09 -28.36
CA HIS A 396 -16.28 26.20 -28.01
C HIS A 396 -16.06 26.77 -26.59
N VAL A 397 -14.81 26.80 -26.11
CA VAL A 397 -14.45 27.36 -24.80
C VAL A 397 -14.35 28.89 -24.95
N PRO A 398 -15.09 29.69 -24.16
CA PRO A 398 -14.97 31.15 -24.13
C PRO A 398 -13.57 31.61 -23.75
N VAL A 399 -13.11 32.70 -24.36
CA VAL A 399 -11.72 33.21 -24.18
C VAL A 399 -11.39 33.52 -22.72
N ASP A 400 -12.35 34.01 -21.94
CA ASP A 400 -12.22 34.30 -20.50
C ASP A 400 -11.96 33.03 -19.65
N ARG A 401 -12.28 31.84 -20.16
CA ARG A 401 -12.06 30.54 -19.51
C ARG A 401 -10.81 29.83 -19.97
N HIS A 402 -10.09 30.30 -21.00
CA HIS A 402 -8.90 29.64 -21.54
C HIS A 402 -7.81 29.43 -20.46
N SER A 403 -7.60 30.42 -19.58
CA SER A 403 -6.62 30.30 -18.49
C SER A 403 -6.95 29.16 -17.51
N ASN A 404 -8.20 29.00 -17.17
CA ASN A 404 -8.68 27.95 -16.25
C ASN A 404 -8.71 26.57 -16.89
N MET A 405 -8.90 26.51 -18.22
CA MET A 405 -8.95 25.25 -18.98
C MET A 405 -7.57 24.80 -19.48
N ASN A 406 -6.57 25.64 -19.41
CA ASN A 406 -5.24 25.37 -19.95
C ASN A 406 -4.63 24.10 -19.36
N ILE A 407 -4.57 23.99 -18.02
CA ILE A 407 -4.00 22.81 -17.33
C ILE A 407 -4.83 21.55 -17.63
N PRO A 408 -6.17 21.53 -17.45
CA PRO A 408 -6.97 20.35 -17.75
C PRO A 408 -6.82 19.84 -19.19
N VAL A 409 -6.83 20.75 -20.18
CA VAL A 409 -6.72 20.38 -21.60
C VAL A 409 -5.32 19.91 -21.95
N THR A 410 -4.27 20.55 -21.44
CA THR A 410 -2.88 20.11 -21.66
C THR A 410 -2.58 18.77 -21.04
N ASP A 411 -3.19 18.45 -19.92
CA ASP A 411 -3.06 17.14 -19.28
C ASP A 411 -3.70 16.05 -20.17
N VAL A 412 -4.87 16.32 -20.74
CA VAL A 412 -5.51 15.40 -21.69
C VAL A 412 -4.67 15.20 -22.94
N LEU A 413 -4.07 16.27 -23.49
CA LEU A 413 -3.19 16.17 -24.67
C LEU A 413 -1.96 15.29 -24.38
N LYS A 414 -1.35 15.42 -23.20
CA LYS A 414 -0.26 14.52 -22.77
C LYS A 414 -0.71 13.07 -22.68
N GLN A 415 -1.91 12.83 -22.15
CA GLN A 415 -2.54 11.51 -22.11
C GLN A 415 -2.63 10.87 -23.49
N LEU A 416 -3.09 11.66 -24.45
CA LEU A 416 -3.23 11.23 -25.82
C LEU A 416 -1.91 11.13 -26.58
N GLY A 417 -0.76 11.27 -25.88
CA GLY A 417 0.57 11.11 -26.44
C GLY A 417 1.12 12.34 -27.18
N PHE A 418 0.42 13.48 -27.13
CA PHE A 418 0.94 14.71 -27.71
C PHE A 418 2.14 15.22 -26.92
N LYS A 419 3.17 15.68 -27.61
CA LYS A 419 4.37 16.25 -26.99
C LYS A 419 4.36 17.76 -27.03
N ASP A 420 4.52 18.40 -25.89
CA ASP A 420 4.69 19.84 -25.75
C ASP A 420 6.03 20.28 -26.36
N ASP A 421 5.99 21.28 -27.24
CA ASP A 421 7.17 21.86 -27.91
C ASP A 421 6.94 23.33 -28.26
N ARG A 422 7.96 23.98 -28.74
CA ARG A 422 7.89 25.32 -29.34
C ARG A 422 8.27 25.26 -30.82
N GLY A 423 7.51 25.91 -31.65
CA GLY A 423 7.75 25.94 -33.09
C GLY A 423 7.23 27.20 -33.74
N ILE A 424 7.75 27.50 -34.93
CA ILE A 424 7.24 28.56 -35.83
C ILE A 424 6.29 27.84 -36.79
N LEU A 425 5.05 28.30 -36.90
CA LEU A 425 4.11 27.73 -37.82
C LEU A 425 4.43 28.11 -39.28
N GLU A 426 4.18 27.20 -40.22
CA GLU A 426 4.50 27.38 -41.62
C GLU A 426 3.78 28.58 -42.22
N ASN A 427 2.56 28.85 -41.83
CA ASN A 427 1.70 29.92 -42.35
C ASN A 427 1.78 31.21 -41.49
N ASP A 428 2.68 31.26 -40.49
CA ASP A 428 2.85 32.47 -39.68
C ASP A 428 3.94 33.37 -40.27
N SER A 429 3.51 34.49 -40.86
CA SER A 429 4.41 35.52 -41.41
C SER A 429 5.21 36.29 -40.32
N SER A 430 4.73 36.26 -39.06
CA SER A 430 5.38 36.98 -37.96
C SER A 430 6.70 36.36 -37.51
N GLY A 431 6.93 35.07 -37.82
CA GLY A 431 8.09 34.31 -37.40
C GLY A 431 8.18 34.08 -35.90
N ARG A 432 7.12 34.33 -35.13
CA ARG A 432 7.08 34.10 -33.68
C ARG A 432 7.03 32.61 -33.34
N GLN A 433 7.80 32.22 -32.33
CA GLN A 433 7.64 30.89 -31.72
C GLN A 433 6.40 30.85 -30.89
N VAL A 434 5.55 29.83 -31.16
CA VAL A 434 4.35 29.53 -30.37
C VAL A 434 4.48 28.17 -29.72
N ARG A 435 3.77 27.96 -28.62
CA ARG A 435 3.66 26.65 -27.98
C ARG A 435 2.78 25.75 -28.85
N VAL A 436 3.30 24.58 -29.20
CA VAL A 436 2.63 23.61 -30.08
C VAL A 436 2.60 22.24 -29.44
N TRP A 437 1.62 21.45 -29.81
CA TRP A 437 1.47 20.08 -29.35
C TRP A 437 1.69 19.14 -30.54
N ILE A 438 2.81 18.47 -30.55
CA ILE A 438 3.23 17.55 -31.63
C ILE A 438 2.45 16.27 -31.54
N LEU A 439 1.89 15.82 -32.67
CA LEU A 439 1.13 14.58 -32.73
C LEU A 439 2.01 13.37 -32.39
N PRO A 440 1.43 12.34 -31.74
CA PRO A 440 2.12 11.08 -31.55
C PRO A 440 2.49 10.49 -32.93
N ARG A 441 3.65 9.85 -33.01
CA ARG A 441 4.01 9.06 -34.20
C ARG A 441 3.29 7.72 -34.09
N ASN A 442 2.49 7.39 -35.10
CA ASN A 442 1.95 6.05 -35.27
C ASN A 442 3.08 5.03 -35.49
#